data_deac014cf3b8229d4dabeb3f15a6cfd8
#
_entry.id   deac014cf3b8229d4dabeb3f15a6cfd8
#
_cell.length_a   1.000
_cell.length_b   1.000
_cell.length_c   1.000
_cell.angle_alpha   90.00
_cell.angle_beta   90.00
_cell.angle_gamma   90.00
#
_symmetry.space_group_name_H-M   'P 1'
#
loop_
_entity.id
_entity.type
_entity.pdbx_description
1 polymer ?
#
loop_
_entity_poly.entity_id
_entity_poly.type
_entity_poly.pdbx_seq_one_letter_code
_entity_poly.pdbx_strand_id
1 'polypeptide(L)'
;MRKLSIFFTLFIFSSISYSGDEVEKFVLEQHNKIFDYIKASENLFKNDKDKFLIGMEKSLQDLLISEEISKRVLGKKNYKIATKDQRQQFNLKFKNTLFDTYSAALVEIDNTNIVINSHIHPNERLDLAIVKMTVNVSDSDFDLIYKMKKIDNKWSVIGIILDGIDLIAIFRKQFNKLLEDSEGNFDLAIQNWKLES
;
A
#
# COMPACT_ATOMS: atom_id res chain seq x y z
N MET A 1 -41.24 36.22 50.11
CA MET A 1 -39.90 36.26 49.47
C MET A 1 -39.66 34.95 48.78
N ARG A 2 -39.91 34.89 47.46
CA ARG A 2 -39.74 33.65 46.65
C ARG A 2 -38.31 33.63 46.11
N LYS A 3 -37.53 32.62 46.55
CA LYS A 3 -36.18 32.40 46.00
C LYS A 3 -36.33 31.65 44.67
N LEU A 4 -35.99 32.36 43.59
CA LEU A 4 -35.92 31.83 42.22
C LEU A 4 -34.56 31.10 42.05
N SER A 5 -34.57 29.78 42.04
CA SER A 5 -33.40 28.95 41.82
C SER A 5 -33.23 28.81 40.31
N ILE A 6 -32.25 29.51 39.75
CA ILE A 6 -31.88 29.37 38.32
C ILE A 6 -31.00 28.14 38.19
N PHE A 7 -31.57 27.10 37.60
CA PHE A 7 -30.84 25.87 37.22
C PHE A 7 -30.08 26.15 35.91
N PHE A 8 -28.78 26.44 36.03
CA PHE A 8 -27.92 26.64 34.88
C PHE A 8 -27.53 25.28 34.31
N THR A 9 -28.28 24.81 33.30
CA THR A 9 -27.99 23.58 32.62
C THR A 9 -26.80 23.84 31.67
N LEU A 10 -25.61 23.36 32.07
CA LEU A 10 -24.41 23.40 31.26
C LEU A 10 -24.57 22.42 30.11
N PHE A 11 -24.96 22.93 28.94
CA PHE A 11 -24.95 22.15 27.69
C PHE A 11 -23.49 22.02 27.25
N ILE A 12 -22.87 20.88 27.58
CA ILE A 12 -21.58 20.52 27.05
C ILE A 12 -21.80 20.17 25.57
N PHE A 13 -21.57 21.15 24.70
CA PHE A 13 -21.40 20.90 23.28
C PHE A 13 -20.10 20.09 23.12
N SER A 14 -20.22 18.75 23.06
CA SER A 14 -19.19 17.91 22.54
C SER A 14 -19.01 18.31 21.07
N SER A 15 -18.05 19.16 20.80
CA SER A 15 -17.55 19.36 19.45
C SER A 15 -17.03 18.02 18.97
N ILE A 16 -17.83 17.32 18.17
CA ILE A 16 -17.34 16.23 17.35
C ILE A 16 -16.39 16.90 16.35
N SER A 17 -15.13 17.01 16.74
CA SER A 17 -14.08 17.28 15.79
C SER A 17 -14.14 16.15 14.78
N TYR A 18 -14.60 16.45 13.59
CA TYR A 18 -14.44 15.60 12.42
C TYR A 18 -12.94 15.62 12.09
N SER A 19 -12.16 14.94 12.91
CA SER A 19 -10.79 14.58 12.61
C SER A 19 -10.92 13.58 11.47
N GLY A 20 -10.47 13.93 10.28
CA GLY A 20 -10.35 12.98 9.19
C GLY A 20 -9.76 11.69 9.76
N ASP A 21 -10.35 10.54 9.43
CA ASP A 21 -9.98 9.27 10.04
C ASP A 21 -8.44 9.11 9.99
N GLU A 22 -7.88 8.57 11.05
CA GLU A 22 -6.44 8.31 11.19
C GLU A 22 -5.85 7.61 9.96
N VAL A 23 -6.63 6.74 9.29
CA VAL A 23 -6.18 6.03 8.10
C VAL A 23 -6.06 6.93 6.86
N GLU A 24 -7.00 7.87 6.65
CA GLU A 24 -6.90 8.82 5.53
C GLU A 24 -5.70 9.75 5.69
N LYS A 25 -5.53 10.29 6.90
CA LYS A 25 -4.38 11.13 7.24
C LYS A 25 -3.07 10.38 7.00
N PHE A 26 -2.99 9.14 7.45
CA PHE A 26 -1.82 8.29 7.23
C PHE A 26 -1.54 8.12 5.73
N VAL A 27 -2.55 7.76 4.92
CA VAL A 27 -2.39 7.56 3.47
C VAL A 27 -1.89 8.85 2.80
N LEU A 28 -2.49 10.01 3.10
CA LEU A 28 -2.06 11.30 2.55
C LEU A 28 -0.62 11.63 2.94
N GLU A 29 -0.25 11.43 4.20
CA GLU A 29 1.13 11.68 4.67
C GLU A 29 2.15 10.79 3.96
N GLN A 30 1.83 9.51 3.75
CA GLN A 30 2.73 8.61 3.05
C GLN A 30 2.84 8.94 1.55
N HIS A 31 1.72 9.27 0.89
CA HIS A 31 1.75 9.74 -0.50
C HIS A 31 2.59 11.00 -0.64
N ASN A 32 2.41 12.00 0.21
CA ASN A 32 3.20 13.23 0.19
C ASN A 32 4.71 12.93 0.30
N LYS A 33 5.14 12.05 1.21
CA LYS A 33 6.55 11.64 1.33
C LYS A 33 7.09 11.02 0.04
N ILE A 34 6.28 10.15 -0.60
CA ILE A 34 6.67 9.47 -1.85
C ILE A 34 6.82 10.50 -2.97
N PHE A 35 5.86 11.40 -3.13
CA PHE A 35 5.89 12.41 -4.19
C PHE A 35 6.95 13.47 -3.96
N ASP A 36 7.18 13.91 -2.72
CA ASP A 36 8.28 14.80 -2.38
C ASP A 36 9.63 14.17 -2.76
N TYR A 37 9.79 12.86 -2.49
CA TYR A 37 10.98 12.13 -2.91
C TYR A 37 11.11 12.08 -4.44
N ILE A 38 10.04 11.72 -5.17
CA ILE A 38 10.04 11.66 -6.65
C ILE A 38 10.45 13.00 -7.22
N LYS A 39 9.80 14.09 -6.77
CA LYS A 39 10.06 15.45 -7.25
C LYS A 39 11.50 15.91 -6.96
N ALA A 40 12.01 15.62 -5.76
CA ALA A 40 13.39 15.96 -5.39
C ALA A 40 14.44 15.12 -6.15
N SER A 41 14.03 13.98 -6.69
CA SER A 41 14.94 12.96 -7.27
C SER A 41 14.78 12.75 -8.77
N GLU A 42 14.11 13.66 -9.51
CA GLU A 42 13.95 13.55 -10.97
C GLU A 42 15.29 13.40 -11.72
N ASN A 43 16.30 14.19 -11.34
CA ASN A 43 17.63 14.08 -11.92
C ASN A 43 18.30 12.75 -11.59
N LEU A 44 18.03 12.20 -10.40
CA LEU A 44 18.58 10.92 -10.00
C LEU A 44 17.95 9.77 -10.80
N PHE A 45 16.64 9.83 -11.07
CA PHE A 45 15.96 8.86 -11.94
C PHE A 45 16.59 8.78 -13.34
N LYS A 46 17.00 9.94 -13.91
CA LYS A 46 17.60 10.03 -15.25
C LYS A 46 19.07 9.58 -15.29
N ASN A 47 19.83 9.82 -14.22
CA ASN A 47 21.30 9.69 -14.22
C ASN A 47 21.82 8.51 -13.39
N ASP A 48 21.09 8.05 -12.38
CA ASP A 48 21.47 6.96 -11.46
C ASP A 48 20.20 6.26 -10.94
N LYS A 49 19.62 5.43 -11.81
CA LYS A 49 18.36 4.74 -11.53
C LYS A 49 18.45 3.87 -10.26
N ASP A 50 19.60 3.26 -9.98
CA ASP A 50 19.76 2.40 -8.82
C ASP A 50 19.63 3.17 -7.51
N LYS A 51 20.27 4.36 -7.43
CA LYS A 51 20.11 5.25 -6.27
C LYS A 51 18.69 5.77 -6.13
N PHE A 52 18.03 6.08 -7.25
CA PHE A 52 16.62 6.47 -7.22
C PHE A 52 15.76 5.36 -6.64
N LEU A 53 15.93 4.10 -7.07
CA LEU A 53 15.17 2.95 -6.59
C LEU A 53 15.39 2.70 -5.09
N ILE A 54 16.62 2.85 -4.59
CA ILE A 54 16.93 2.73 -3.15
C ILE A 54 16.16 3.77 -2.32
N GLY A 55 16.13 5.01 -2.77
CA GLY A 55 15.41 6.08 -2.09
C GLY A 55 13.88 5.92 -2.20
N MET A 56 13.38 5.46 -3.34
CA MET A 56 11.96 5.13 -3.53
C MET A 56 11.52 4.02 -2.56
N GLU A 57 12.30 2.96 -2.44
CA GLU A 57 12.06 1.89 -1.46
C GLU A 57 11.93 2.46 -0.05
N LYS A 58 12.86 3.33 0.34
CA LYS A 58 12.84 3.96 1.67
C LYS A 58 11.60 4.85 1.86
N SER A 59 11.13 5.51 0.82
CA SER A 59 9.93 6.34 0.88
C SER A 59 8.64 5.51 1.00
N LEU A 60 8.63 4.30 0.44
CA LEU A 60 7.48 3.39 0.46
C LEU A 60 7.41 2.48 1.68
N GLN A 61 8.51 2.32 2.44
CA GLN A 61 8.63 1.32 3.51
C GLN A 61 7.59 1.47 4.63
N ASP A 62 7.13 2.70 4.90
CA ASP A 62 6.12 2.96 5.92
C ASP A 62 4.71 2.65 5.41
N LEU A 63 4.44 2.84 4.12
CA LEU A 63 3.17 2.54 3.48
C LEU A 63 3.01 1.04 3.19
N LEU A 64 4.08 0.42 2.68
CA LEU A 64 4.10 -0.97 2.22
C LEU A 64 5.13 -1.79 2.99
N ILE A 65 4.67 -2.69 3.84
CA ILE A 65 5.57 -3.69 4.44
C ILE A 65 5.76 -4.82 3.42
N SER A 66 6.88 -4.79 2.70
CA SER A 66 7.15 -5.71 1.59
C SER A 66 7.02 -7.19 1.99
N GLU A 67 7.40 -7.55 3.23
CA GLU A 67 7.25 -8.91 3.74
C GLU A 67 5.78 -9.33 3.87
N GLU A 68 4.88 -8.44 4.32
CA GLU A 68 3.45 -8.75 4.41
C GLU A 68 2.79 -8.87 3.04
N ILE A 69 3.23 -8.08 2.06
CA ILE A 69 2.76 -8.18 0.67
C ILE A 69 3.25 -9.48 0.05
N SER A 70 4.56 -9.79 0.11
CA SER A 70 5.15 -11.00 -0.45
C SER A 70 4.56 -12.28 0.15
N LYS A 71 4.30 -12.29 1.46
CA LYS A 71 3.58 -13.37 2.15
C LYS A 71 2.19 -13.61 1.57
N ARG A 72 1.47 -12.54 1.23
CA ARG A 72 0.14 -12.61 0.61
C ARG A 72 0.21 -13.10 -0.83
N VAL A 73 1.25 -12.71 -1.58
CA VAL A 73 1.51 -13.20 -2.93
C VAL A 73 1.83 -14.70 -2.92
N LEU A 74 2.72 -15.15 -2.04
CA LEU A 74 2.96 -16.60 -1.85
C LEU A 74 1.68 -17.36 -1.49
N GLY A 75 0.80 -16.73 -0.70
CA GLY A 75 -0.40 -17.35 -0.16
C GLY A 75 -0.10 -18.34 0.98
N LYS A 76 -1.14 -18.69 1.73
CA LYS A 76 -1.00 -19.48 2.97
C LYS A 76 -0.29 -20.82 2.77
N LYS A 77 -0.60 -21.53 1.67
CA LYS A 77 -0.03 -22.85 1.36
C LYS A 77 1.48 -22.74 1.12
N ASN A 78 1.87 -21.96 0.12
CA ASN A 78 3.28 -21.82 -0.28
C ASN A 78 4.12 -21.18 0.83
N TYR A 79 3.59 -20.16 1.54
CA TYR A 79 4.28 -19.55 2.66
C TYR A 79 4.61 -20.53 3.79
N LYS A 80 3.76 -21.56 4.04
CA LYS A 80 4.01 -22.57 5.06
C LYS A 80 5.10 -23.55 4.67
N ILE A 81 5.15 -23.96 3.39
CA ILE A 81 6.10 -24.96 2.91
C ILE A 81 7.46 -24.38 2.52
N ALA A 82 7.50 -23.10 2.10
CA ALA A 82 8.74 -22.40 1.82
C ALA A 82 9.60 -22.29 3.09
N THR A 83 10.91 -22.48 2.94
CA THR A 83 11.90 -22.26 4.01
C THR A 83 11.97 -20.75 4.36
N LYS A 84 12.62 -20.43 5.48
CA LYS A 84 12.86 -19.02 5.86
C LYS A 84 13.66 -18.29 4.78
N ASP A 85 14.71 -18.93 4.27
CA ASP A 85 15.58 -18.36 3.25
C ASP A 85 14.84 -18.12 1.93
N GLN A 86 14.02 -19.07 1.50
CA GLN A 86 13.18 -18.93 0.31
C GLN A 86 12.17 -17.78 0.43
N ARG A 87 11.55 -17.59 1.60
CA ARG A 87 10.68 -16.42 1.85
C ARG A 87 11.43 -15.11 1.75
N GLN A 88 12.64 -15.03 2.31
CA GLN A 88 13.49 -13.83 2.25
C GLN A 88 13.93 -13.55 0.80
N GLN A 89 14.39 -14.56 0.07
CA GLN A 89 14.77 -14.45 -1.34
C GLN A 89 13.57 -14.01 -2.20
N PHE A 90 12.40 -14.63 -1.99
CA PHE A 90 11.19 -14.21 -2.69
C PHE A 90 10.82 -12.76 -2.39
N ASN A 91 10.84 -12.34 -1.11
CA ASN A 91 10.54 -10.96 -0.75
C ASN A 91 11.48 -9.97 -1.46
N LEU A 92 12.79 -10.25 -1.46
CA LEU A 92 13.77 -9.40 -2.14
C LEU A 92 13.54 -9.36 -3.66
N LYS A 93 13.37 -10.52 -4.28
CA LYS A 93 13.15 -10.65 -5.73
C LYS A 93 11.84 -9.98 -6.15
N PHE A 94 10.76 -10.21 -5.41
CA PHE A 94 9.45 -9.61 -5.66
C PHE A 94 9.50 -8.09 -5.58
N LYS A 95 10.09 -7.54 -4.52
CA LYS A 95 10.27 -6.11 -4.33
C LYS A 95 11.05 -5.48 -5.48
N ASN A 96 12.23 -6.02 -5.82
CA ASN A 96 13.06 -5.50 -6.89
C ASN A 96 12.31 -5.54 -8.24
N THR A 97 11.63 -6.64 -8.53
CA THR A 97 10.85 -6.77 -9.77
C THR A 97 9.72 -5.73 -9.85
N LEU A 98 9.01 -5.44 -8.74
CA LEU A 98 8.00 -4.38 -8.71
C LEU A 98 8.61 -3.01 -9.03
N PHE A 99 9.73 -2.67 -8.40
CA PHE A 99 10.38 -1.38 -8.64
C PHE A 99 10.91 -1.27 -10.07
N ASP A 100 11.56 -2.30 -10.58
CA ASP A 100 12.07 -2.32 -11.96
C ASP A 100 10.96 -2.14 -13.00
N THR A 101 9.79 -2.77 -12.74
CA THR A 101 8.67 -2.73 -13.68
C THR A 101 7.89 -1.42 -13.60
N TYR A 102 7.64 -0.89 -12.40
CA TYR A 102 6.69 0.22 -12.22
C TYR A 102 7.31 1.56 -11.86
N SER A 103 8.63 1.65 -11.63
CA SER A 103 9.26 2.92 -11.23
C SER A 103 9.03 4.05 -12.23
N ALA A 104 9.04 3.76 -13.54
CA ALA A 104 8.79 4.77 -14.58
C ALA A 104 7.36 5.34 -14.46
N ALA A 105 6.36 4.47 -14.32
CA ALA A 105 4.96 4.90 -14.15
C ALA A 105 4.75 5.70 -12.86
N LEU A 106 5.45 5.33 -11.77
CA LEU A 106 5.34 6.08 -10.50
C LEU A 106 5.88 7.51 -10.61
N VAL A 107 6.87 7.76 -11.46
CA VAL A 107 7.42 9.10 -11.67
C VAL A 107 6.47 10.00 -12.47
N GLU A 108 5.56 9.43 -13.25
CA GLU A 108 4.56 10.18 -14.03
C GLU A 108 3.35 10.62 -13.21
N ILE A 109 3.17 10.05 -12.00
CA ILE A 109 2.04 10.39 -11.11
C ILE A 109 2.40 11.63 -10.29
N ASP A 110 1.61 12.69 -10.38
CA ASP A 110 1.71 13.88 -9.52
C ASP A 110 0.82 13.70 -8.27
N ASN A 111 1.28 14.21 -7.13
CA ASN A 111 0.54 14.19 -5.87
C ASN A 111 -0.84 14.89 -5.96
N THR A 112 -0.95 15.92 -6.77
CA THR A 112 -2.21 16.64 -7.01
C THR A 112 -3.26 15.79 -7.72
N ASN A 113 -2.83 14.68 -8.30
CA ASN A 113 -3.66 13.78 -9.08
C ASN A 113 -4.26 12.62 -8.25
N ILE A 114 -4.08 12.61 -6.91
CA ILE A 114 -4.65 11.58 -6.03
C ILE A 114 -5.68 12.19 -5.10
N VAL A 115 -6.93 11.70 -5.17
CA VAL A 115 -8.05 12.15 -4.34
C VAL A 115 -8.59 10.95 -3.55
N ILE A 116 -8.63 11.07 -2.20
CA ILE A 116 -9.34 10.09 -1.36
C ILE A 116 -10.83 10.36 -1.47
N ASN A 117 -11.58 9.38 -1.97
CA ASN A 117 -13.02 9.48 -2.16
C ASN A 117 -13.80 9.02 -0.93
N SER A 118 -13.33 7.97 -0.28
CA SER A 118 -13.95 7.42 0.93
C SER A 118 -13.05 6.39 1.62
N HIS A 119 -13.36 6.11 2.89
CA HIS A 119 -12.85 4.94 3.59
C HIS A 119 -13.97 4.21 4.34
N ILE A 120 -13.77 2.95 4.66
CA ILE A 120 -14.62 2.14 5.52
C ILE A 120 -13.79 1.22 6.41
N HIS A 121 -14.32 0.91 7.60
CA HIS A 121 -13.79 -0.13 8.48
C HIS A 121 -14.66 -1.39 8.37
N PRO A 122 -14.20 -2.45 7.64
CA PRO A 122 -15.00 -3.65 7.42
C PRO A 122 -15.37 -4.32 8.75
N ASN A 123 -16.66 -4.68 8.92
CA ASN A 123 -17.18 -5.33 10.13
C ASN A 123 -16.85 -4.56 11.43
N GLU A 124 -16.82 -3.22 11.38
CA GLU A 124 -16.49 -2.33 12.51
C GLU A 124 -15.11 -2.58 13.13
N ARG A 125 -14.22 -3.22 12.38
CA ARG A 125 -12.85 -3.50 12.81
C ARG A 125 -11.95 -2.30 12.58
N LEU A 126 -11.60 -1.61 13.65
CA LEU A 126 -10.73 -0.40 13.61
C LEU A 126 -9.25 -0.71 13.28
N ASP A 127 -8.86 -1.98 13.23
CA ASP A 127 -7.55 -2.43 12.75
C ASP A 127 -7.51 -2.76 11.25
N LEU A 128 -8.65 -2.67 10.56
CA LEU A 128 -8.77 -2.84 9.12
C LEU A 128 -9.42 -1.60 8.49
N ALA A 129 -8.97 -1.24 7.30
CA ALA A 129 -9.62 -0.21 6.49
C ALA A 129 -9.57 -0.55 5.00
N ILE A 130 -10.54 -0.03 4.26
CA ILE A 130 -10.54 0.01 2.80
C ILE A 130 -10.61 1.49 2.43
N VAL A 131 -9.56 2.01 1.80
CA VAL A 131 -9.47 3.40 1.34
C VAL A 131 -9.61 3.42 -0.17
N LYS A 132 -10.60 4.15 -0.67
CA LYS A 132 -10.87 4.31 -2.10
C LYS A 132 -10.38 5.68 -2.57
N MET A 133 -9.66 5.68 -3.65
CA MET A 133 -9.02 6.86 -4.24
C MET A 133 -9.22 6.87 -5.74
N THR A 134 -9.21 8.07 -6.33
CA THR A 134 -9.04 8.27 -7.76
C THR A 134 -7.63 8.79 -8.01
N VAL A 135 -6.94 8.22 -8.98
CA VAL A 135 -5.61 8.63 -9.44
C VAL A 135 -5.74 9.09 -10.88
N ASN A 136 -5.38 10.34 -11.15
CA ASN A 136 -5.34 10.85 -12.51
C ASN A 136 -3.92 10.71 -13.09
N VAL A 137 -3.80 10.10 -14.25
CA VAL A 137 -2.54 9.96 -15.00
C VAL A 137 -2.82 10.30 -16.45
N SER A 138 -2.15 11.31 -16.98
CA SER A 138 -2.24 11.70 -18.40
C SER A 138 -3.69 11.81 -18.91
N ASP A 139 -4.54 12.56 -18.20
CA ASP A 139 -5.96 12.79 -18.52
C ASP A 139 -6.88 11.55 -18.40
N SER A 140 -6.41 10.48 -17.75
CA SER A 140 -7.20 9.29 -17.45
C SER A 140 -7.33 9.10 -15.95
N ASP A 141 -8.56 8.82 -15.49
CA ASP A 141 -8.82 8.51 -14.09
C ASP A 141 -8.80 7.01 -13.86
N PHE A 142 -8.11 6.59 -12.81
CA PHE A 142 -7.99 5.21 -12.36
C PHE A 142 -8.54 5.06 -10.95
N ASP A 143 -9.34 4.03 -10.72
CA ASP A 143 -9.81 3.66 -9.39
C ASP A 143 -8.73 2.91 -8.63
N LEU A 144 -8.22 3.49 -7.53
CA LEU A 144 -7.24 2.86 -6.65
C LEU A 144 -7.87 2.56 -5.29
N ILE A 145 -7.80 1.30 -4.87
CA ILE A 145 -8.30 0.87 -3.57
C ILE A 145 -7.18 0.22 -2.77
N TYR A 146 -6.91 0.75 -1.59
CA TYR A 146 -6.04 0.11 -0.62
C TYR A 146 -6.86 -0.71 0.38
N LYS A 147 -6.48 -1.98 0.56
CA LYS A 147 -6.84 -2.77 1.72
C LYS A 147 -5.75 -2.56 2.77
N MET A 148 -6.10 -2.06 3.93
CA MET A 148 -5.15 -1.66 4.97
C MET A 148 -5.36 -2.43 6.26
N LYS A 149 -4.29 -2.60 7.02
CA LYS A 149 -4.30 -3.23 8.34
C LYS A 149 -3.32 -2.52 9.27
N LYS A 150 -3.70 -2.39 10.56
CA LYS A 150 -2.74 -2.01 11.61
C LYS A 150 -1.85 -3.22 11.95
N ILE A 151 -0.54 -3.02 11.82
CA ILE A 151 0.51 -3.97 12.18
C ILE A 151 1.40 -3.23 13.17
N ASP A 152 1.58 -3.77 14.36
CA ASP A 152 2.31 -3.11 15.46
C ASP A 152 1.84 -1.65 15.68
N ASN A 153 0.53 -1.46 15.69
CA ASN A 153 -0.16 -0.18 15.85
C ASN A 153 0.12 0.87 14.76
N LYS A 154 0.66 0.47 13.60
CA LYS A 154 0.85 1.32 12.42
C LYS A 154 0.03 0.81 11.25
N TRP A 155 -0.58 1.73 10.49
CA TRP A 155 -1.26 1.36 9.27
C TRP A 155 -0.27 0.85 8.23
N SER A 156 -0.67 -0.16 7.47
CA SER A 156 0.08 -0.67 6.32
C SER A 156 -0.87 -1.17 5.25
N VAL A 157 -0.52 -0.96 4.00
CA VAL A 157 -1.22 -1.55 2.85
C VAL A 157 -0.94 -3.04 2.80
N ILE A 158 -2.01 -3.83 2.74
CA ILE A 158 -1.97 -5.29 2.64
C ILE A 158 -2.60 -5.83 1.38
N GLY A 159 -3.13 -4.96 0.53
CA GLY A 159 -3.71 -5.30 -0.77
C GLY A 159 -3.98 -4.04 -1.57
N ILE A 160 -3.87 -4.16 -2.89
CA ILE A 160 -4.05 -3.08 -3.84
C ILE A 160 -4.99 -3.58 -4.94
N ILE A 161 -6.04 -2.80 -5.22
CA ILE A 161 -6.94 -3.02 -6.35
C ILE A 161 -6.83 -1.77 -7.23
N LEU A 162 -6.51 -1.96 -8.50
CA LEU A 162 -6.44 -0.91 -9.52
C LEU A 162 -7.47 -1.23 -10.60
N ASP A 163 -8.42 -0.33 -10.84
CA ASP A 163 -9.53 -0.54 -11.80
C ASP A 163 -10.24 -1.89 -11.66
N GLY A 164 -10.53 -2.29 -10.42
CA GLY A 164 -11.16 -3.56 -10.11
C GLY A 164 -10.23 -4.78 -10.14
N ILE A 165 -8.96 -4.62 -10.52
CA ILE A 165 -7.97 -5.68 -10.61
C ILE A 165 -7.21 -5.82 -9.29
N ASP A 166 -7.38 -6.96 -8.57
CA ASP A 166 -6.63 -7.26 -7.36
C ASP A 166 -5.19 -7.71 -7.70
N LEU A 167 -4.23 -6.80 -7.54
CA LEU A 167 -2.82 -7.04 -7.90
C LEU A 167 -2.21 -8.20 -7.11
N ILE A 168 -2.58 -8.36 -5.82
CA ILE A 168 -2.08 -9.47 -5.01
C ILE A 168 -2.58 -10.82 -5.56
N ALA A 169 -3.83 -10.87 -6.02
CA ALA A 169 -4.39 -12.08 -6.60
C ALA A 169 -3.72 -12.45 -7.93
N ILE A 170 -3.43 -11.45 -8.78
CA ILE A 170 -2.71 -11.65 -10.04
C ILE A 170 -1.29 -12.17 -9.77
N PHE A 171 -0.52 -11.49 -8.93
CA PHE A 171 0.86 -11.92 -8.62
C PHE A 171 0.89 -13.32 -7.99
N ARG A 172 -0.08 -13.63 -7.13
CA ARG A 172 -0.21 -14.99 -6.59
C ARG A 172 -0.46 -16.04 -7.68
N LYS A 173 -1.34 -15.73 -8.63
CA LYS A 173 -1.63 -16.63 -9.75
C LYS A 173 -0.38 -16.84 -10.61
N GLN A 174 0.35 -15.78 -10.92
CA GLN A 174 1.60 -15.85 -11.69
C GLN A 174 2.66 -16.69 -10.95
N PHE A 175 2.85 -16.46 -9.64
CA PHE A 175 3.82 -17.25 -8.86
C PHE A 175 3.42 -18.72 -8.75
N ASN A 176 2.14 -19.02 -8.54
CA ASN A 176 1.66 -20.40 -8.48
C ASN A 176 1.91 -21.14 -9.80
N LYS A 177 1.64 -20.49 -10.94
CA LYS A 177 1.93 -21.04 -12.26
C LYS A 177 3.42 -21.30 -12.43
N LEU A 178 4.26 -20.33 -12.07
CA LEU A 178 5.71 -20.45 -12.17
C LEU A 178 6.26 -21.57 -11.27
N LEU A 179 5.68 -21.77 -10.08
CA LEU A 179 6.04 -22.86 -9.17
C LEU A 179 5.62 -24.23 -9.75
N GLU A 180 4.46 -24.29 -10.41
CA GLU A 180 4.01 -25.49 -11.13
C GLU A 180 4.92 -25.80 -12.31
N ASP A 181 5.24 -24.82 -13.16
CA ASP A 181 6.16 -24.93 -14.30
C ASP A 181 7.59 -25.32 -13.85
N SER A 182 7.94 -25.03 -12.59
CA SER A 182 9.21 -25.41 -11.96
C SER A 182 9.12 -26.72 -11.17
N GLU A 183 8.10 -27.54 -11.40
CA GLU A 183 7.88 -28.83 -10.72
C GLU A 183 7.90 -28.75 -9.20
N GLY A 184 7.44 -27.61 -8.64
CA GLY A 184 7.42 -27.34 -7.22
C GLY A 184 8.75 -26.88 -6.63
N ASN A 185 9.78 -26.65 -7.45
CA ASN A 185 11.07 -26.13 -7.03
C ASN A 185 10.98 -24.62 -6.74
N PHE A 186 10.95 -24.23 -5.45
CA PHE A 186 10.84 -22.84 -5.03
C PHE A 186 12.02 -21.96 -5.47
N ASP A 187 13.24 -22.48 -5.40
CA ASP A 187 14.43 -21.70 -5.74
C ASP A 187 14.42 -21.35 -7.22
N LEU A 188 14.05 -22.31 -8.08
CA LEU A 188 13.90 -22.09 -9.51
C LEU A 188 12.76 -21.12 -9.83
N ALA A 189 11.60 -21.27 -9.17
CA ALA A 189 10.47 -20.36 -9.33
C ALA A 189 10.81 -18.93 -8.90
N ILE A 190 11.53 -18.75 -7.78
CA ILE A 190 11.98 -17.44 -7.31
C ILE A 190 12.98 -16.82 -8.27
N GLN A 191 13.96 -17.60 -8.75
CA GLN A 191 14.96 -17.13 -9.72
C GLN A 191 14.31 -16.62 -11.01
N ASN A 192 13.31 -17.33 -11.50
CA ASN A 192 12.61 -17.02 -12.75
C ASN A 192 11.48 -16.01 -12.59
N TRP A 193 11.23 -15.52 -11.37
CA TRP A 193 10.16 -14.55 -11.13
C TRP A 193 10.36 -13.29 -11.97
N LYS A 194 9.35 -12.98 -12.78
CA LYS A 194 9.23 -11.77 -13.60
C LYS A 194 7.76 -11.34 -13.58
N LEU A 195 7.50 -10.06 -13.67
CA LEU A 195 6.14 -9.59 -13.94
C LEU A 195 5.92 -9.63 -15.46
N GLU A 196 4.81 -10.25 -15.86
CA GLU A 196 4.34 -10.17 -17.25
C GLU A 196 3.69 -8.79 -17.43
N SER A 197 4.21 -7.99 -18.34
CA SER A 197 3.70 -6.69 -18.77
C SER A 197 2.48 -6.85 -19.66
#